data_6e9a1ee6b502b7858bc7a7112f9c1fee
#
_entry.id   6e9a1ee6b502b7858bc7a7112f9c1fee
#
_cell.length_a   1.000
_cell.length_b   1.000
_cell.length_c   1.000
_cell.angle_alpha   90.00
_cell.angle_beta   90.00
_cell.angle_gamma   90.00
#
_symmetry.space_group_name_H-M   'P 1'
#
loop_
_entity.id
_entity.type
_entity.pdbx_description
1 polymer ?
#
loop_
_entity_poly.entity_id
_entity_poly.type
_entity_poly.pdbx_seq_one_letter_code
_entity_poly.pdbx_strand_id
1 'polypeptide(L)'
;SINAEPIREALEKIENKHNQQQAMLHKLEILRDELIAKGDAALTDLLNEHPSADRQQLRNLIRAAQKEKEQNKPSKAYREIYQILKTLILED
;
A
#
# COMPACT_ATOMS: atom_id res chain seq x y z
N SER A 1 12.82 33.46 -17.91
CA SER A 1 13.42 32.28 -17.27
C SER A 1 13.52 32.46 -15.76
N ILE A 2 14.01 33.60 -15.35
CA ILE A 2 14.13 33.89 -13.92
C ILE A 2 12.75 33.93 -13.26
N ASN A 3 11.77 34.48 -13.94
CA ASN A 3 10.42 34.58 -13.42
C ASN A 3 9.75 33.21 -13.34
N ALA A 4 10.15 32.30 -14.19
CA ALA A 4 9.57 30.96 -14.17
C ALA A 4 10.02 30.15 -12.96
N GLU A 5 11.23 30.38 -12.47
CA GLU A 5 11.76 29.63 -11.36
C GLU A 5 10.95 29.79 -10.07
N PRO A 6 10.61 31.02 -9.64
CA PRO A 6 9.77 31.16 -8.44
C PRO A 6 8.41 30.53 -8.61
N ILE A 7 7.84 30.62 -9.79
CA ILE A 7 6.55 30.00 -10.05
C ILE A 7 6.65 28.49 -9.98
N ARG A 8 7.72 27.92 -10.50
CA ARG A 8 7.95 26.48 -10.39
C ARG A 8 8.06 26.03 -8.96
N GLU A 9 8.79 26.77 -8.17
CA GLU A 9 8.96 26.43 -6.76
C GLU A 9 7.62 26.43 -6.05
N ALA A 10 6.78 27.41 -6.31
CA ALA A 10 5.45 27.46 -5.70
C ALA A 10 4.59 26.28 -6.13
N LEU A 11 4.63 25.92 -7.41
CA LEU A 11 3.91 24.77 -7.91
C LEU A 11 4.44 23.47 -7.33
N GLU A 12 5.75 23.37 -7.18
CA GLU A 12 6.35 22.19 -6.58
C GLU A 12 5.89 21.99 -5.14
N LYS A 13 5.77 23.06 -4.38
CA LYS A 13 5.27 22.95 -3.01
C LYS A 13 3.84 22.44 -2.96
N ILE A 14 2.99 22.93 -3.85
CA ILE A 14 1.60 22.46 -3.93
C ILE A 14 1.57 21.01 -4.38
N GLU A 15 2.36 20.68 -5.37
CA GLU A 15 2.45 19.32 -5.87
C GLU A 15 2.99 18.35 -4.82
N ASN A 16 3.89 18.82 -3.97
CA ASN A 16 4.44 17.98 -2.92
C ASN A 16 3.38 17.49 -1.95
N LYS A 17 2.40 18.31 -1.61
CA LYS A 17 1.30 17.87 -0.76
C LYS A 17 0.50 16.76 -1.43
N HIS A 18 0.16 16.95 -2.70
CA HIS A 18 -0.53 15.93 -3.48
C HIS A 18 0.35 14.69 -3.66
N ASN A 19 1.63 14.91 -3.93
CA ASN A 19 2.56 13.81 -4.15
C ASN A 19 2.74 12.96 -2.89
N GLN A 20 2.71 13.57 -1.72
CA GLN A 20 2.84 12.81 -0.47
C GLN A 20 1.66 11.86 -0.28
N GLN A 21 0.45 12.33 -0.57
CA GLN A 21 -0.73 11.47 -0.48
C GLN A 21 -0.68 10.35 -1.52
N GLN A 22 -0.36 10.71 -2.75
CA GLN A 22 -0.26 9.73 -3.82
C GLN A 22 0.88 8.75 -3.58
N ALA A 23 2.01 9.23 -3.09
CA ALA A 23 3.14 8.37 -2.76
C ALA A 23 2.77 7.38 -1.66
N MET A 24 2.00 7.82 -0.67
CA MET A 24 1.55 6.95 0.40
C MET A 24 0.61 5.86 -0.13
N LEU A 25 -0.36 6.25 -0.96
CA LEU A 25 -1.27 5.29 -1.58
C LEU A 25 -0.51 4.31 -2.47
N HIS A 26 0.46 4.81 -3.22
CA HIS A 26 1.28 3.98 -4.08
C HIS A 26 2.10 2.99 -3.26
N LYS A 27 2.63 3.44 -2.13
CA LYS A 27 3.37 2.57 -1.22
C LYS A 27 2.48 1.45 -0.70
N LEU A 28 1.22 1.77 -0.38
CA LEU A 28 0.26 0.76 0.04
C LEU A 28 0.01 -0.28 -1.05
N GLU A 29 -0.09 0.17 -2.29
CA GLU A 29 -0.26 -0.74 -3.41
C GLU A 29 0.94 -1.67 -3.58
N ILE A 30 2.14 -1.14 -3.44
CA ILE A 30 3.36 -1.93 -3.52
C ILE A 30 3.41 -2.95 -2.39
N LEU A 31 3.09 -2.54 -1.17
CA LEU A 31 3.07 -3.45 -0.03
C LEU A 31 2.06 -4.58 -0.24
N ARG A 32 0.88 -4.25 -0.74
CA ARG A 32 -0.14 -5.24 -1.04
C ARG A 32 0.39 -6.26 -2.06
N ASP A 33 0.97 -5.76 -3.14
CA ASP A 33 1.48 -6.62 -4.19
C ASP A 33 2.64 -7.49 -3.69
N GLU A 34 3.50 -6.95 -2.84
CA GLU A 34 4.59 -7.72 -2.25
C GLU A 34 4.08 -8.81 -1.32
N LEU A 35 3.06 -8.51 -0.52
CA LEU A 35 2.47 -9.51 0.35
C LEU A 35 1.92 -10.70 -0.44
N ILE A 36 1.29 -10.42 -1.57
CA ILE A 36 0.74 -11.48 -2.41
C ILE A 36 1.86 -12.24 -3.12
N ALA A 37 2.87 -11.54 -3.60
CA ALA A 37 3.96 -12.15 -4.35
C ALA A 37 4.92 -12.94 -3.45
N LYS A 38 5.30 -12.36 -2.31
CA LYS A 38 6.28 -12.97 -1.41
C LYS A 38 5.67 -13.76 -0.27
N GLY A 39 4.41 -13.49 0.06
CA GLY A 39 3.70 -14.22 1.10
C GLY A 39 4.26 -13.97 2.49
N ASP A 40 4.62 -15.05 3.20
CA ASP A 40 5.03 -14.95 4.60
C ASP A 40 6.24 -14.07 4.84
N ALA A 41 7.18 -14.02 3.89
CA ALA A 41 8.37 -13.17 4.05
C ALA A 41 7.99 -11.70 4.16
N ALA A 42 7.15 -11.22 3.24
CA ALA A 42 6.69 -9.84 3.28
C ALA A 42 5.78 -9.59 4.48
N LEU A 43 4.97 -10.57 4.85
CA LEU A 43 4.09 -10.47 6.01
C LEU A 43 4.91 -10.32 7.29
N THR A 44 5.98 -11.06 7.44
CA THR A 44 6.86 -10.95 8.61
C THR A 44 7.46 -9.55 8.71
N ASP A 45 7.91 -9.00 7.60
CA ASP A 45 8.45 -7.63 7.58
C ASP A 45 7.37 -6.62 7.98
N LEU A 46 6.16 -6.79 7.48
CA LEU A 46 5.06 -5.91 7.84
C LEU A 46 4.75 -5.97 9.33
N LEU A 47 4.72 -7.16 9.90
CA LEU A 47 4.43 -7.34 11.32
C LEU A 47 5.54 -6.79 12.21
N ASN A 48 6.78 -6.80 11.75
CA ASN A 48 7.88 -6.16 12.47
C ASN A 48 7.67 -4.65 12.58
N GLU A 49 7.15 -4.04 11.52
CA GLU A 49 6.86 -2.61 11.52
C GLU A 49 5.55 -2.28 12.21
N HIS A 50 4.57 -3.17 12.12
CA HIS A 50 3.22 -2.97 12.67
C HIS A 50 2.79 -4.19 13.49
N PRO A 51 3.30 -4.31 14.72
CA PRO A 51 3.01 -5.50 15.55
C PRO A 51 1.53 -5.69 15.87
N SER A 52 0.74 -4.62 15.79
CA SER A 52 -0.69 -4.70 16.08
C SER A 52 -1.50 -5.38 14.97
N ALA A 53 -0.89 -5.62 13.81
CA ALA A 53 -1.58 -6.26 12.70
C ALA A 53 -1.89 -7.72 13.01
N ASP A 54 -3.03 -8.19 12.49
CA ASP A 54 -3.45 -9.57 12.67
C ASP A 54 -2.78 -10.46 11.61
N ARG A 55 -1.80 -11.23 12.05
CA ARG A 55 -1.02 -12.09 11.16
C ARG A 55 -1.89 -13.14 10.48
N GLN A 56 -2.76 -13.77 11.25
CA GLN A 56 -3.59 -14.85 10.71
C GLN A 56 -4.59 -14.33 9.68
N GLN A 57 -5.22 -13.21 9.97
CA GLN A 57 -6.15 -12.59 9.04
C GLN A 57 -5.46 -12.24 7.72
N LEU A 58 -4.31 -11.58 7.81
CA LEU A 58 -3.56 -11.20 6.61
C LEU A 58 -3.09 -12.42 5.82
N ARG A 59 -2.63 -13.44 6.52
CA ARG A 59 -2.20 -14.68 5.88
C ARG A 59 -3.33 -15.34 5.09
N ASN A 60 -4.50 -15.40 5.72
CA ASN A 60 -5.67 -15.96 5.06
C ASN A 60 -6.07 -15.16 3.83
N LEU A 61 -6.04 -13.83 3.94
CA LEU A 61 -6.36 -12.94 2.83
C LEU A 61 -5.33 -13.05 1.70
N ILE A 62 -4.07 -13.19 2.04
CA ILE A 62 -3.00 -13.35 1.03
C ILE A 62 -3.25 -14.63 0.24
N ARG A 63 -3.55 -15.73 0.91
CA ARG A 63 -3.84 -16.99 0.24
C ARG A 63 -5.09 -16.90 -0.63
N ALA A 64 -6.12 -16.25 -0.11
CA ALA A 64 -7.35 -16.05 -0.88
C ALA A 64 -7.11 -15.20 -2.12
N ALA A 65 -6.31 -14.13 -1.98
CA ALA A 65 -5.98 -13.28 -3.11
C ALA A 65 -5.20 -14.03 -4.17
N GLN A 66 -4.28 -14.90 -3.76
CA GLN A 66 -3.50 -15.71 -4.69
C GLN A 66 -4.41 -16.67 -5.47
N LYS A 67 -5.38 -17.29 -4.79
CA LYS A 67 -6.34 -18.15 -5.45
C LYS A 67 -7.23 -17.39 -6.41
N GLU A 68 -7.72 -16.23 -5.99
CA GLU A 68 -8.56 -15.40 -6.84
C GLU A 68 -7.84 -15.04 -8.13
N LYS A 69 -6.56 -14.69 -8.03
CA LYS A 69 -5.76 -14.34 -9.19
C LYS A 69 -5.58 -15.54 -10.13
N GLU A 70 -5.29 -16.72 -9.58
CA GLU A 70 -5.12 -17.92 -10.38
C GLU A 70 -6.39 -18.35 -11.09
N GLN A 71 -7.53 -18.17 -10.44
CA GLN A 71 -8.82 -18.63 -10.95
C GLN A 71 -9.61 -17.54 -11.65
N ASN A 72 -9.02 -16.36 -11.86
CA ASN A 72 -9.68 -15.22 -12.47
C ASN A 72 -10.99 -14.84 -11.77
N LYS A 73 -11.01 -14.98 -10.45
CA LYS A 73 -12.17 -14.60 -9.65
C LYS A 73 -12.11 -13.13 -9.25
N PRO A 74 -13.24 -12.54 -8.81
CA PRO A 74 -13.23 -11.17 -8.32
C PRO A 74 -12.22 -10.97 -7.18
N SER A 75 -11.55 -9.83 -7.17
CA SER A 75 -10.44 -9.55 -6.26
C SER A 75 -10.90 -9.02 -4.92
N LYS A 76 -11.70 -9.78 -4.19
CA LYS A 76 -12.21 -9.37 -2.88
C LYS A 76 -11.11 -9.33 -1.83
N ALA A 77 -10.36 -10.42 -1.72
CA ALA A 77 -9.28 -10.50 -0.73
C ALA A 77 -8.19 -9.46 -1.03
N TYR A 78 -7.90 -9.24 -2.29
CA TYR A 78 -6.95 -8.25 -2.74
C TYR A 78 -7.33 -6.85 -2.23
N ARG A 79 -8.60 -6.50 -2.33
CA ARG A 79 -9.10 -5.21 -1.84
C ARG A 79 -9.08 -5.13 -0.32
N GLU A 80 -9.41 -6.21 0.35
CA GLU A 80 -9.40 -6.23 1.82
C GLU A 80 -7.99 -6.04 2.37
N ILE A 81 -6.99 -6.66 1.75
CA ILE A 81 -5.60 -6.45 2.14
C ILE A 81 -5.24 -4.98 2.06
N TYR A 82 -5.61 -4.32 0.98
CA TYR A 82 -5.35 -2.90 0.80
C TYR A 82 -6.01 -2.07 1.90
N GLN A 83 -7.26 -2.37 2.23
CA GLN A 83 -7.97 -1.64 3.29
C GLN A 83 -7.31 -1.82 4.65
N ILE A 84 -6.88 -3.02 4.96
CA ILE A 84 -6.18 -3.29 6.21
C ILE A 84 -4.87 -2.52 6.27
N LEU A 85 -4.08 -2.54 5.19
CA LEU A 85 -2.83 -1.80 5.12
C LEU A 85 -3.06 -0.31 5.27
N LYS A 86 -4.10 0.20 4.63
CA LYS A 86 -4.44 1.61 4.73
C LYS A 86 -4.73 2.02 6.17
N THR A 87 -5.52 1.21 6.86
CA THR A 87 -5.85 1.46 8.25
C THR A 87 -4.61 1.40 9.14
N LEU A 88 -3.77 0.39 8.95
CA LEU A 88 -2.56 0.23 9.75
C LEU A 88 -1.58 1.39 9.57
N ILE A 89 -1.39 1.83 8.36
CA ILE A 89 -0.33 2.80 8.05
C ILE A 89 -0.83 4.23 8.19
N LEU A 90 -2.05 4.52 7.73
CA LEU A 90 -2.57 5.89 7.75
C LEU A 90 -3.23 6.28 9.06
N GLU A 91 -3.82 5.33 9.78
CA GLU A 91 -4.50 5.64 11.03
C GLU A 91 -3.65 5.42 12.26
N ASP A 92 -2.52 4.77 12.09
CA ASP A 92 -1.51 4.69 13.14
C ASP A 92 -0.66 5.97 13.10
#